data_ca5fc2f84d99b79a09da7a5a6aec1e5b
#
_entry.id   ca5fc2f84d99b79a09da7a5a6aec1e5b
#
_cell.length_a   1.000
_cell.length_b   1.000
_cell.length_c   1.000
_cell.angle_alpha   90.00
_cell.angle_beta   90.00
_cell.angle_gamma   90.00
#
_symmetry.space_group_name_H-M   'P 1'
#
loop_
_entity.id
_entity.type
_entity.pdbx_description
1 polymer ?
#
loop_
_entity_poly.entity_id
_entity_poly.type
_entity_poly.pdbx_seq_one_letter_code
_entity_poly.pdbx_strand_id
1 'polypeptide(L)'
;YNDWHDHVPTSCGKAVVHMEVKINSADPRNIPGEILTRGMNVMLGYFKNEEATAAALDKEGWYHTGDLGIIDENGNVYIKGRSKNMLLGASGQNIFPEEIEDALNSLPMVVESIVVQRGDKLVGLVHPDMEVANTQNMNMEQIKTLMEQNRQTLNATQPP
;
A
#
# COMPACT_ATOMS: atom_id res chain seq x y z
N TYR A 1 3.63 -15.95 -3.83
CA TYR A 1 4.98 -15.66 -4.32
C TYR A 1 4.94 -15.44 -5.83
N ASN A 2 5.85 -14.59 -6.33
CA ASN A 2 6.17 -14.50 -7.75
C ASN A 2 7.40 -15.38 -8.01
N ASP A 3 7.34 -16.23 -9.02
CA ASP A 3 8.52 -16.97 -9.47
C ASP A 3 9.08 -16.37 -10.79
N TRP A 4 10.21 -16.90 -11.23
CA TRP A 4 10.87 -16.42 -12.44
C TRP A 4 10.05 -16.61 -13.73
N HIS A 5 9.16 -17.59 -13.75
CA HIS A 5 8.38 -17.96 -14.93
C HIS A 5 6.96 -17.37 -14.92
N ASP A 6 6.43 -17.02 -13.73
CA ASP A 6 5.05 -16.58 -13.53
C ASP A 6 5.03 -15.24 -12.76
N HIS A 7 5.91 -14.32 -13.18
CA HIS A 7 5.98 -12.99 -12.58
C HIS A 7 4.87 -12.09 -13.12
N VAL A 8 4.03 -11.60 -12.21
CA VAL A 8 3.02 -10.58 -12.50
C VAL A 8 3.46 -9.26 -11.87
N PRO A 9 3.76 -8.21 -12.66
CA PRO A 9 4.18 -6.91 -12.14
C PRO A 9 3.17 -6.36 -11.12
N THR A 10 3.68 -5.68 -10.10
CA THR A 10 2.91 -5.06 -9.00
C THR A 10 2.18 -6.02 -8.07
N SER A 11 2.13 -7.34 -8.36
CA SER A 11 1.55 -8.32 -7.47
C SER A 11 2.59 -8.91 -6.50
N CYS A 12 2.11 -9.38 -5.35
CA CYS A 12 2.90 -10.23 -4.45
C CYS A 12 2.98 -11.69 -4.92
N GLY A 13 2.31 -12.01 -6.05
CA GLY A 13 2.17 -13.36 -6.56
C GLY A 13 1.11 -14.17 -5.83
N LYS A 14 1.21 -15.48 -5.94
CA LYS A 14 0.24 -16.46 -5.43
C LYS A 14 0.63 -16.96 -4.04
N ALA A 15 -0.34 -17.55 -3.34
CA ALA A 15 -0.06 -18.27 -2.10
C ALA A 15 1.00 -19.37 -2.33
N VAL A 16 1.91 -19.54 -1.35
CA VAL A 16 2.85 -20.65 -1.39
C VAL A 16 2.16 -21.97 -1.06
N VAL A 17 2.79 -23.08 -1.42
CA VAL A 17 2.25 -24.42 -1.14
C VAL A 17 1.94 -24.58 0.35
N HIS A 18 0.81 -25.19 0.68
CA HIS A 18 0.26 -25.36 2.04
C HIS A 18 -0.15 -24.08 2.77
N MET A 19 -0.27 -22.97 2.04
CA MET A 19 -0.86 -21.72 2.54
C MET A 19 -2.14 -21.40 1.79
N GLU A 20 -3.09 -20.87 2.52
CA GLU A 20 -4.32 -20.30 1.98
C GLU A 20 -4.28 -18.79 2.17
N VAL A 21 -4.78 -18.08 1.17
CA VAL A 21 -4.97 -16.62 1.22
C VAL A 21 -6.38 -16.31 0.77
N LYS A 22 -7.08 -15.45 1.49
CA LYS A 22 -8.37 -14.89 1.08
C LYS A 22 -8.42 -13.41 1.36
N ILE A 23 -9.26 -12.71 0.61
CA ILE A 23 -9.57 -11.30 0.84
C ILE A 23 -10.96 -11.25 1.51
N ASN A 24 -11.03 -10.62 2.67
CA ASN A 24 -12.28 -10.41 3.39
C ASN A 24 -13.06 -9.23 2.79
N SER A 25 -13.71 -9.51 1.66
CA SER A 25 -14.46 -8.55 0.86
C SER A 25 -15.66 -9.21 0.22
N ALA A 26 -16.71 -8.45 -0.06
CA ALA A 26 -17.87 -8.90 -0.82
C ALA A 26 -17.54 -9.19 -2.29
N ASP A 27 -16.55 -8.48 -2.85
CA ASP A 27 -15.99 -8.71 -4.17
C ASP A 27 -14.47 -8.62 -4.09
N PRO A 28 -13.78 -9.75 -3.81
CA PRO A 28 -12.34 -9.78 -3.60
C PRO A 28 -11.49 -9.32 -4.80
N ARG A 29 -12.07 -9.25 -5.99
CA ARG A 29 -11.38 -8.83 -7.21
C ARG A 29 -11.38 -7.33 -7.42
N ASN A 30 -12.46 -6.66 -6.99
CA ASN A 30 -12.68 -5.26 -7.31
C ASN A 30 -12.73 -4.37 -6.05
N ILE A 31 -13.11 -4.94 -4.91
CA ILE A 31 -13.24 -4.20 -3.65
C ILE A 31 -12.15 -4.67 -2.69
N PRO A 32 -11.18 -3.81 -2.35
CA PRO A 32 -10.17 -4.16 -1.36
C PRO A 32 -10.77 -4.58 -0.03
N GLY A 33 -10.22 -5.63 0.55
CA GLY A 33 -10.58 -6.12 1.87
C GLY A 33 -9.34 -6.60 2.61
N GLU A 34 -9.49 -6.93 3.89
CA GLU A 34 -8.37 -7.44 4.66
C GLU A 34 -7.85 -8.77 4.08
N ILE A 35 -6.53 -8.84 3.92
CA ILE A 35 -5.84 -10.05 3.50
C ILE A 35 -5.76 -10.98 4.71
N LEU A 36 -6.36 -12.16 4.60
CA LEU A 36 -6.30 -13.20 5.61
C LEU A 36 -5.46 -14.36 5.11
N THR A 37 -4.62 -14.90 5.98
CA THR A 37 -3.76 -16.04 5.63
C THR A 37 -3.95 -17.18 6.63
N ARG A 38 -3.88 -18.42 6.14
CA ARG A 38 -3.95 -19.62 6.96
C ARG A 38 -2.98 -20.68 6.45
N GLY A 39 -2.32 -21.40 7.35
CA GLY A 39 -1.42 -22.49 6.98
C GLY A 39 -0.38 -22.80 8.06
N MET A 40 0.50 -23.73 7.73
CA MET A 40 1.47 -24.29 8.69
C MET A 40 2.53 -23.29 9.18
N ASN A 41 2.73 -22.18 8.47
CA ASN A 41 3.70 -21.14 8.83
C ASN A 41 3.06 -19.97 9.59
N VAL A 42 1.76 -20.01 9.85
CA VAL A 42 1.11 -19.03 10.72
C VAL A 42 1.52 -19.29 12.17
N MET A 43 1.82 -18.21 12.88
CA MET A 43 2.24 -18.27 14.29
C MET A 43 1.20 -18.97 15.17
N LEU A 44 1.63 -19.56 16.27
CA LEU A 44 0.73 -20.09 17.31
C LEU A 44 0.09 -18.98 18.15
N GLY A 45 0.69 -17.82 18.21
CA GLY A 45 0.22 -16.65 18.94
C GLY A 45 1.36 -15.76 19.42
N TYR A 46 1.03 -14.65 20.04
CA TYR A 46 1.97 -13.74 20.70
C TYR A 46 2.33 -14.26 22.10
N PHE A 47 3.62 -14.31 22.39
CA PHE A 47 4.11 -14.84 23.66
C PHE A 47 3.53 -14.07 24.85
N LYS A 48 2.86 -14.81 25.75
CA LYS A 48 2.20 -14.27 26.95
C LYS A 48 1.24 -13.09 26.69
N ASN A 49 0.62 -13.05 25.51
CA ASN A 49 -0.34 -12.02 25.15
C ASN A 49 -1.55 -12.66 24.43
N GLU A 50 -2.48 -13.18 25.23
CA GLU A 50 -3.69 -13.85 24.74
C GLU A 50 -4.62 -12.88 24.01
N GLU A 51 -4.71 -11.64 24.49
CA GLU A 51 -5.55 -10.61 23.89
C GLU A 51 -5.09 -10.27 22.47
N ALA A 52 -3.79 -10.00 22.29
CA ALA A 52 -3.22 -9.75 20.95
C ALA A 52 -3.32 -11.00 20.06
N THR A 53 -3.19 -12.19 20.64
CA THR A 53 -3.36 -13.45 19.89
C THR A 53 -4.78 -13.60 19.38
N ALA A 54 -5.78 -13.40 20.24
CA ALA A 54 -7.20 -13.49 19.89
C ALA A 54 -7.62 -12.40 18.88
N ALA A 55 -6.96 -11.24 18.91
CA ALA A 55 -7.19 -10.19 17.92
C ALA A 55 -6.59 -10.51 16.55
N ALA A 56 -5.50 -11.28 16.51
CA ALA A 56 -4.78 -11.58 15.29
C ALA A 56 -5.13 -12.94 14.66
N LEU A 57 -5.63 -13.89 15.44
CA LEU A 57 -6.00 -15.23 15.00
C LEU A 57 -7.47 -15.51 15.32
N ASP A 58 -8.25 -15.81 14.28
CA ASP A 58 -9.63 -16.22 14.50
C ASP A 58 -9.75 -17.72 14.88
N LYS A 59 -10.97 -18.14 15.22
CA LYS A 59 -11.25 -19.52 15.65
C LYS A 59 -11.11 -20.55 14.51
N GLU A 60 -11.08 -20.09 13.27
CA GLU A 60 -10.90 -20.92 12.08
C GLU A 60 -9.43 -21.03 11.66
N GLY A 61 -8.54 -20.39 12.40
CA GLY A 61 -7.09 -20.37 12.17
C GLY A 61 -6.64 -19.39 11.10
N TRP A 62 -7.46 -18.40 10.75
CA TRP A 62 -7.05 -17.32 9.88
C TRP A 62 -6.30 -16.25 10.67
N TYR A 63 -5.16 -15.86 10.13
CA TYR A 63 -4.38 -14.73 10.61
C TYR A 63 -4.83 -13.45 9.92
N HIS A 64 -5.24 -12.48 10.70
CA HIS A 64 -5.61 -11.13 10.31
C HIS A 64 -4.34 -10.30 10.13
N THR A 65 -3.96 -10.03 8.87
CA THR A 65 -2.69 -9.36 8.58
C THR A 65 -2.72 -7.86 8.88
N GLY A 66 -3.90 -7.26 8.85
CA GLY A 66 -4.09 -5.82 8.89
C GLY A 66 -3.73 -5.13 7.56
N ASP A 67 -3.33 -5.90 6.55
CA ASP A 67 -3.10 -5.40 5.20
C ASP A 67 -4.39 -5.50 4.38
N LEU A 68 -4.64 -4.51 3.53
CA LEU A 68 -5.76 -4.50 2.60
C LEU A 68 -5.26 -4.85 1.19
N GLY A 69 -6.07 -5.58 0.45
CA GLY A 69 -5.71 -5.98 -0.91
C GLY A 69 -6.86 -6.56 -1.70
N ILE A 70 -6.56 -6.92 -2.93
CA ILE A 70 -7.43 -7.65 -3.86
C ILE A 70 -6.70 -8.90 -4.36
N ILE A 71 -7.45 -9.82 -4.94
CA ILE A 71 -6.92 -11.05 -5.55
C ILE A 71 -7.53 -11.20 -6.95
N ASP A 72 -6.70 -11.46 -7.96
CA ASP A 72 -7.16 -11.66 -9.32
C ASP A 72 -7.70 -13.10 -9.55
N GLU A 73 -8.21 -13.35 -10.75
CA GLU A 73 -8.75 -14.66 -11.14
C GLU A 73 -7.69 -15.78 -11.19
N ASN A 74 -6.41 -15.40 -11.31
CA ASN A 74 -5.28 -16.33 -11.33
C ASN A 74 -4.70 -16.58 -9.93
N GLY A 75 -5.24 -15.92 -8.90
CA GLY A 75 -4.81 -16.05 -7.51
C GLY A 75 -3.63 -15.15 -7.13
N ASN A 76 -3.29 -14.15 -7.96
CA ASN A 76 -2.27 -13.16 -7.59
C ASN A 76 -2.86 -12.14 -6.63
N VAL A 77 -2.14 -11.85 -5.56
CA VAL A 77 -2.52 -10.90 -4.52
C VAL A 77 -1.85 -9.55 -4.80
N TYR A 78 -2.62 -8.48 -4.67
CA TYR A 78 -2.16 -7.10 -4.80
C TYR A 78 -2.44 -6.37 -3.49
N ILE A 79 -1.39 -5.91 -2.81
CA ILE A 79 -1.52 -5.11 -1.59
C ILE A 79 -1.90 -3.68 -1.99
N LYS A 80 -2.87 -3.10 -1.27
CA LYS A 80 -3.35 -1.73 -1.46
C LYS A 80 -2.87 -0.78 -0.37
N GLY A 81 -2.63 -1.29 0.83
CA GLY A 81 -2.14 -0.53 1.96
C GLY A 81 -2.50 -1.17 3.29
N ARG A 82 -2.30 -0.43 4.36
CA ARG A 82 -2.64 -0.85 5.72
C ARG A 82 -4.04 -0.41 6.12
N SER A 83 -4.80 -1.30 6.75
CA SER A 83 -6.13 -0.99 7.30
C SER A 83 -6.12 0.22 8.24
N LYS A 84 -5.06 0.35 9.06
CA LYS A 84 -4.90 1.46 10.01
C LYS A 84 -4.54 2.78 9.36
N ASN A 85 -3.98 2.76 8.16
CA ASN A 85 -3.52 3.94 7.43
C ASN A 85 -4.57 4.43 6.42
N MET A 86 -5.55 3.59 6.10
CA MET A 86 -6.62 3.95 5.16
C MET A 86 -7.32 5.23 5.61
N LEU A 87 -7.44 6.18 4.70
CA LEU A 87 -8.11 7.45 4.91
C LEU A 87 -9.51 7.42 4.29
N LEU A 88 -10.42 8.17 4.86
CA LEU A 88 -11.76 8.34 4.30
C LEU A 88 -11.81 9.66 3.55
N GLY A 89 -12.01 9.59 2.24
CA GLY A 89 -12.19 10.78 1.41
C GLY A 89 -13.49 11.52 1.69
N ALA A 90 -13.58 12.77 1.25
CA ALA A 90 -14.75 13.63 1.48
C ALA A 90 -16.05 13.05 0.89
N SER A 91 -15.95 12.25 -0.16
CA SER A 91 -17.08 11.52 -0.79
C SER A 91 -17.37 10.15 -0.17
N GLY A 92 -16.66 9.77 0.91
CA GLY A 92 -16.78 8.46 1.56
C GLY A 92 -16.00 7.34 0.89
N GLN A 93 -15.14 7.65 -0.08
CA GLN A 93 -14.25 6.68 -0.71
C GLN A 93 -13.07 6.32 0.18
N ASN A 94 -12.64 5.07 0.11
CA ASN A 94 -11.41 4.63 0.75
C ASN A 94 -10.21 5.15 -0.05
N ILE A 95 -9.27 5.79 0.65
CA ILE A 95 -8.03 6.31 0.09
C ILE A 95 -6.89 5.54 0.76
N PHE A 96 -6.00 5.01 -0.04
CA PHE A 96 -4.81 4.30 0.40
C PHE A 96 -3.59 5.21 0.22
N PRO A 97 -3.07 5.81 1.30
CA PRO A 97 -1.93 6.73 1.22
C PRO A 97 -0.74 6.11 0.51
N GLU A 98 -0.49 4.83 0.73
CA GLU A 98 0.62 4.08 0.17
C GLU A 98 0.60 4.06 -1.36
N GLU A 99 -0.57 3.97 -1.99
CA GLU A 99 -0.69 4.03 -3.47
C GLU A 99 -0.29 5.41 -4.02
N ILE A 100 -0.63 6.46 -3.29
CA ILE A 100 -0.26 7.84 -3.66
C ILE A 100 1.22 8.08 -3.41
N GLU A 101 1.76 7.56 -2.29
CA GLU A 101 3.18 7.63 -1.94
C GLU A 101 4.02 6.89 -2.98
N ASP A 102 3.64 5.70 -3.41
CA ASP A 102 4.32 4.95 -4.47
C ASP A 102 4.34 5.73 -5.79
N ALA A 103 3.21 6.34 -6.15
CA ALA A 103 3.14 7.18 -7.34
C ALA A 103 4.03 8.43 -7.22
N LEU A 104 4.07 9.10 -6.04
CA LEU A 104 4.96 10.22 -5.77
C LEU A 104 6.43 9.81 -5.82
N ASN A 105 6.78 8.68 -5.20
CA ASN A 105 8.15 8.16 -5.13
C ASN A 105 8.68 7.73 -6.51
N SER A 106 7.79 7.49 -7.48
CA SER A 106 8.18 7.21 -8.87
C SER A 106 8.50 8.47 -9.70
N LEU A 107 8.20 9.66 -9.17
CA LEU A 107 8.40 10.92 -9.89
C LEU A 107 9.85 11.42 -9.77
N PRO A 108 10.30 12.24 -10.74
CA PRO A 108 11.67 12.76 -10.74
C PRO A 108 12.03 13.51 -9.45
N MET A 109 13.23 13.24 -8.92
CA MET A 109 13.80 13.92 -7.76
C MET A 109 13.03 13.70 -6.44
N VAL A 110 12.23 12.67 -6.32
CA VAL A 110 11.58 12.25 -5.08
C VAL A 110 12.33 11.05 -4.50
N VAL A 111 12.82 11.16 -3.26
CA VAL A 111 13.47 10.07 -2.52
C VAL A 111 12.42 9.28 -1.75
N GLU A 112 11.57 9.99 -1.02
CA GLU A 112 10.45 9.41 -0.27
C GLU A 112 9.34 10.45 -0.08
N SER A 113 8.15 9.97 0.18
CA SER A 113 7.01 10.82 0.49
C SER A 113 6.12 10.20 1.56
N ILE A 114 5.36 11.05 2.23
CA ILE A 114 4.30 10.65 3.18
C ILE A 114 3.05 11.43 2.85
N VAL A 115 1.92 10.74 2.76
CA VAL A 115 0.60 11.34 2.52
C VAL A 115 -0.19 11.37 3.83
N VAL A 116 -0.61 12.56 4.23
CA VAL A 116 -1.40 12.78 5.43
C VAL A 116 -2.68 13.53 5.13
N GLN A 117 -3.72 13.30 5.91
CA GLN A 117 -4.95 14.07 5.82
C GLN A 117 -4.89 15.28 6.77
N ARG A 118 -5.20 16.46 6.23
CA ARG A 118 -5.37 17.70 7.01
C ARG A 118 -6.73 18.31 6.70
N GLY A 119 -7.67 18.14 7.60
CA GLY A 119 -9.08 18.45 7.34
C GLY A 119 -9.61 17.61 6.18
N ASP A 120 -10.20 18.26 5.18
CA ASP A 120 -10.75 17.58 3.99
C ASP A 120 -9.74 17.44 2.84
N LYS A 121 -8.45 17.73 3.08
CA LYS A 121 -7.42 17.72 2.05
C LYS A 121 -6.35 16.67 2.35
N LEU A 122 -5.88 16.02 1.28
CA LEU A 122 -4.66 15.23 1.31
C LEU A 122 -3.45 16.15 1.09
N VAL A 123 -2.42 15.95 1.87
CA VAL A 123 -1.15 16.68 1.81
C VAL A 123 -0.03 15.67 1.68
N GLY A 124 0.66 15.71 0.54
CA GLY A 124 1.91 14.96 0.34
C GLY A 124 3.09 15.76 0.90
N LEU A 125 3.83 15.17 1.82
CA LEU A 125 5.14 15.65 2.26
C LEU A 125 6.18 14.90 1.45
N VAL A 126 7.05 15.63 0.74
CA VAL A 126 8.03 15.04 -0.18
C VAL A 126 9.43 15.39 0.27
N HIS A 127 10.30 14.40 0.32
CA HIS A 127 11.74 14.58 0.49
C HIS A 127 12.40 14.57 -0.89
N PRO A 128 12.88 15.73 -1.40
CA PRO A 128 13.54 15.79 -2.69
C PRO A 128 14.97 15.24 -2.61
N ASP A 129 15.47 14.71 -3.73
CA ASP A 129 16.85 14.24 -3.86
C ASP A 129 17.82 15.42 -3.92
N MET A 130 18.34 15.79 -2.76
CA MET A 130 19.28 16.89 -2.62
C MET A 130 20.66 16.58 -3.21
N GLU A 131 21.06 15.32 -3.34
CA GLU A 131 22.34 14.96 -3.97
C GLU A 131 22.28 15.18 -5.48
N VAL A 132 21.20 14.72 -6.12
CA VAL A 132 20.96 15.00 -7.53
C VAL A 132 20.77 16.49 -7.78
N ALA A 133 20.03 17.20 -6.92
CA ALA A 133 19.86 18.64 -7.01
C ALA A 133 21.22 19.40 -7.00
N ASN A 134 22.11 19.04 -6.09
CA ASN A 134 23.45 19.62 -5.99
C ASN A 134 24.31 19.30 -7.23
N THR A 135 24.25 18.06 -7.72
CA THR A 135 24.98 17.64 -8.94
C THR A 135 24.52 18.43 -10.18
N GLN A 136 23.23 18.75 -10.25
CA GLN A 136 22.63 19.53 -11.33
C GLN A 136 22.69 21.04 -11.10
N ASN A 137 23.32 21.51 -10.01
CA ASN A 137 23.38 22.91 -9.59
C ASN A 137 22.00 23.59 -9.50
N MET A 138 21.00 22.86 -9.06
CA MET A 138 19.64 23.38 -8.89
C MET A 138 19.54 24.24 -7.63
N ASN A 139 18.89 25.38 -7.76
CA ASN A 139 18.55 26.21 -6.60
C ASN A 139 17.18 25.78 -6.01
N MET A 140 16.84 26.29 -4.82
CA MET A 140 15.60 25.94 -4.09
C MET A 140 14.34 26.31 -4.87
N GLU A 141 14.38 27.31 -5.72
CA GLU A 141 13.23 27.73 -6.51
C GLU A 141 12.95 26.77 -7.67
N GLN A 142 14.01 26.27 -8.30
CA GLN A 142 13.92 25.22 -9.31
C GLN A 142 13.42 23.90 -8.73
N ILE A 143 13.89 23.52 -7.53
CA ILE A 143 13.40 22.33 -6.83
C ILE A 143 11.89 22.48 -6.52
N LYS A 144 11.45 23.62 -5.99
CA LYS A 144 10.02 23.89 -5.74
C LYS A 144 9.18 23.82 -7.00
N THR A 145 9.68 24.39 -8.09
CA THR A 145 8.99 24.35 -9.38
C THR A 145 8.83 22.91 -9.89
N LEU A 146 9.87 22.09 -9.76
CA LEU A 146 9.81 20.68 -10.12
C LEU A 146 8.82 19.90 -9.25
N MET A 147 8.82 20.11 -7.92
CA MET A 147 7.86 19.48 -7.03
C MET A 147 6.41 19.88 -7.35
N GLU A 148 6.19 21.13 -7.75
CA GLU A 148 4.86 21.57 -8.20
C GLU A 148 4.45 20.91 -9.53
N GLN A 149 5.38 20.70 -10.46
CA GLN A 149 5.13 19.93 -11.68
C GLN A 149 4.81 18.46 -11.36
N ASN A 150 5.54 17.85 -10.43
CA ASN A 150 5.26 16.51 -9.94
C ASN A 150 3.84 16.40 -9.35
N ARG A 151 3.43 17.38 -8.55
CA ARG A 151 2.07 17.45 -8.02
C ARG A 151 1.01 17.51 -9.13
N GLN A 152 1.23 18.32 -10.16
CA GLN A 152 0.32 18.42 -11.30
C GLN A 152 0.25 17.13 -12.09
N THR A 153 1.38 16.46 -12.30
CA THR A 153 1.44 15.16 -12.99
C THR A 153 0.66 14.12 -12.20
N LEU A 154 0.87 14.05 -10.88
CA LEU A 154 0.13 13.12 -10.02
C LEU A 154 -1.37 13.37 -10.10
N ASN A 155 -1.81 14.63 -9.95
CA ASN A 155 -3.23 14.97 -9.98
C ASN A 155 -3.90 14.65 -11.34
N ALA A 156 -3.14 14.66 -12.44
CA ALA A 156 -3.66 14.30 -13.75
C ALA A 156 -3.82 12.77 -13.93
N THR A 157 -3.14 11.97 -13.12
CA THR A 157 -3.18 10.49 -13.20
C THR A 157 -4.09 9.86 -12.17
N GLN A 158 -4.47 10.60 -11.13
CA GLN A 158 -5.40 10.11 -10.10
C GLN A 158 -6.86 10.32 -10.53
N PRO A 159 -7.75 9.38 -10.23
CA PRO A 159 -9.19 9.61 -10.42
C PRO A 159 -9.67 10.78 -9.54
N PRO A 160 -10.69 11.53 -9.98
CA PRO A 160 -11.23 12.68 -9.26
C PRO A 160 -11.88 12.30 -7.93
#